data_a3a44207b98fedd6e02ddd26aa499454
#
_entry.id   a3a44207b98fedd6e02ddd26aa499454
#
_cell.length_a   1.000
_cell.length_b   1.000
_cell.length_c   1.000
_cell.angle_alpha   90.00
_cell.angle_beta   90.00
_cell.angle_gamma   90.00
#
_symmetry.space_group_name_H-M   'P 1'
#
loop_
_entity.id
_entity.type
_entity.pdbx_description
1 polymer ?
#
loop_
_entity_poly.entity_id
_entity_poly.type
_entity_poly.pdbx_seq_one_letter_code
_entity_poly.pdbx_strand_id
1 'polypeptide(L)'
;MGQFTFTVGKDMLSIGTWELDYYDVDVHTSLVSPLWHKLAIYQWGGNVEYTTKDESTTLRFQFGTSPFGEWPFRSNRFVYSLYWTGEYGCFAPIWSANFMELEEKGQFASIIALGNAFYLGDFTLEVDYMNRATSVKNFFNQEFSVGAQLLYNHKDKVEAFVKGGYDHYNGSDIFGYEDDTWFIPFDNSFCPRYWYVGGGVHYFPLRDSRDLRLHAVAAYNNFAKSVSITLGATYHFNLTQTILKNRK
;
A
#
# COMPACT_ATOMS: atom_id res chain seq x y z
N MET A 1 11.22 -20.54 -20.51
CA MET A 1 11.60 -20.44 -19.09
C MET A 1 11.32 -19.00 -18.67
N GLY A 2 10.84 -18.80 -17.44
CA GLY A 2 10.71 -17.45 -16.86
C GLY A 2 12.08 -16.85 -16.53
N GLN A 3 12.07 -15.63 -15.97
CA GLN A 3 13.25 -14.87 -15.61
C GLN A 3 13.45 -14.87 -14.09
N PHE A 4 14.70 -15.04 -13.65
CA PHE A 4 15.09 -14.81 -12.27
C PHE A 4 15.85 -13.48 -12.14
N THR A 5 15.49 -12.71 -11.12
CA THR A 5 16.18 -11.48 -10.73
C THR A 5 16.67 -11.60 -9.30
N PHE A 6 17.93 -11.19 -9.05
CA PHE A 6 18.54 -11.19 -7.74
C PHE A 6 18.91 -9.76 -7.37
N THR A 7 18.50 -9.31 -6.19
CA THR A 7 18.82 -7.97 -5.68
C THR A 7 19.44 -8.09 -4.30
N VAL A 8 20.48 -7.29 -4.02
CA VAL A 8 21.13 -7.19 -2.71
C VAL A 8 21.26 -5.73 -2.35
N GLY A 9 20.89 -5.37 -1.14
CA GLY A 9 21.02 -3.98 -0.66
C GLY A 9 19.96 -3.63 0.38
N LYS A 10 19.71 -2.33 0.51
CA LYS A 10 18.58 -1.81 1.30
C LYS A 10 17.35 -1.78 0.41
N ASP A 11 16.31 -2.49 0.81
CA ASP A 11 15.07 -2.60 0.06
C ASP A 11 13.87 -2.48 0.99
N MET A 12 12.74 -2.07 0.43
CA MET A 12 11.47 -2.02 1.16
C MET A 12 10.83 -3.41 1.18
N LEU A 13 10.19 -3.74 2.28
CA LEU A 13 9.41 -4.96 2.41
C LEU A 13 8.24 -4.93 1.42
N SER A 14 8.08 -6.01 0.66
CA SER A 14 6.96 -6.13 -0.27
C SER A 14 5.67 -6.42 0.48
N ILE A 15 4.70 -5.52 0.36
CA ILE A 15 3.37 -5.65 0.96
C ILE A 15 2.33 -5.81 -0.14
N GLY A 16 1.50 -6.84 -0.05
CA GLY A 16 0.50 -7.20 -1.04
C GLY A 16 -0.79 -6.39 -0.91
N THR A 17 -0.79 -5.17 -1.40
CA THR A 17 -1.94 -4.27 -1.32
C THR A 17 -2.04 -3.33 -2.51
N TRP A 18 -3.25 -3.07 -2.96
CA TRP A 18 -3.60 -2.01 -3.90
C TRP A 18 -3.69 -0.64 -3.20
N GLU A 19 -3.90 -0.61 -1.90
CA GLU A 19 -3.97 0.61 -1.09
C GLU A 19 -2.71 1.48 -1.22
N LEU A 20 -1.53 0.85 -1.31
CA LEU A 20 -0.25 1.56 -1.46
C LEU A 20 -0.02 2.08 -2.89
N ASP A 21 -0.54 1.40 -3.90
CA ASP A 21 -0.36 1.78 -5.30
C ASP A 21 -1.17 3.03 -5.65
N TYR A 22 -2.29 3.25 -4.96
CA TYR A 22 -3.17 4.43 -5.13
C TYR A 22 -2.87 5.55 -4.14
N TYR A 23 -1.73 5.51 -3.49
CA TYR A 23 -1.33 6.56 -2.56
C TYR A 23 -1.04 7.86 -3.30
N ASP A 24 -2.07 8.65 -3.50
CA ASP A 24 -1.99 10.02 -3.95
C ASP A 24 -2.24 10.93 -2.75
N VAL A 25 -1.16 11.41 -2.15
CA VAL A 25 -1.17 12.23 -0.93
C VAL A 25 -2.10 13.43 -1.07
N ASP A 26 -2.17 14.01 -2.26
CA ASP A 26 -2.94 15.24 -2.49
C ASP A 26 -4.45 14.99 -2.54
N VAL A 27 -4.86 13.76 -2.85
CA VAL A 27 -6.27 13.44 -3.14
C VAL A 27 -6.88 12.52 -2.10
N HIS A 28 -6.11 11.58 -1.56
CA HIS A 28 -6.62 10.46 -0.78
C HIS A 28 -6.27 10.48 0.71
N THR A 29 -5.63 11.52 1.23
CA THR A 29 -5.18 11.59 2.64
C THR A 29 -6.27 11.28 3.67
N SER A 30 -7.53 11.55 3.33
CA SER A 30 -8.68 11.28 4.21
C SER A 30 -9.35 9.92 3.98
N LEU A 31 -8.90 9.17 2.96
CA LEU A 31 -9.48 7.89 2.52
C LEU A 31 -8.44 6.77 2.57
N VAL A 32 -7.62 6.76 3.60
CA VAL A 32 -6.54 5.80 3.77
C VAL A 32 -6.60 5.20 5.16
N SER A 33 -6.33 3.91 5.24
CA SER A 33 -6.17 3.23 6.51
C SER A 33 -4.88 3.67 7.20
N PRO A 34 -4.93 4.19 8.43
CA PRO A 34 -3.73 4.49 9.20
C PRO A 34 -2.82 3.27 9.43
N LEU A 35 -3.37 2.05 9.43
CA LEU A 35 -2.57 0.84 9.59
C LEU A 35 -1.66 0.58 8.39
N TRP A 36 -2.09 0.93 7.18
CA TRP A 36 -1.28 0.79 5.97
C TRP A 36 -0.11 1.78 5.91
N HIS A 37 -0.28 2.98 6.44
CA HIS A 37 0.79 3.99 6.46
C HIS A 37 2.03 3.59 7.25
N LYS A 38 1.87 2.74 8.26
CA LYS A 38 2.97 2.27 9.10
C LYS A 38 3.81 1.15 8.45
N LEU A 39 3.59 0.83 7.16
CA LEU A 39 4.20 -0.32 6.51
C LEU A 39 5.40 -0.03 5.61
N ALA A 40 5.89 1.19 5.54
CA ALA A 40 7.13 1.51 4.84
C ALA A 40 8.37 0.97 5.61
N ILE A 41 8.48 -0.35 5.66
CA ILE A 41 9.53 -1.05 6.40
C ILE A 41 10.72 -1.30 5.48
N TYR A 42 11.87 -0.73 5.80
CA TYR A 42 13.11 -0.96 5.07
C TYR A 42 13.99 -1.97 5.78
N GLN A 43 14.62 -2.84 5.01
CA GLN A 43 15.55 -3.86 5.47
C GLN A 43 16.83 -3.88 4.65
N TRP A 44 17.92 -4.39 5.22
CA TRP A 44 19.13 -4.74 4.51
C TRP A 44 19.15 -6.24 4.27
N GLY A 45 19.33 -6.66 3.02
CA GLY A 45 19.31 -8.08 2.71
C GLY A 45 19.35 -8.33 1.21
N GLY A 46 18.62 -9.34 0.78
CA GLY A 46 18.46 -9.67 -0.62
C GLY A 46 17.08 -10.21 -0.94
N ASN A 47 16.77 -10.20 -2.21
CA ASN A 47 15.58 -10.86 -2.72
C ASN A 47 15.90 -11.70 -3.96
N VAL A 48 15.08 -12.71 -4.16
CA VAL A 48 15.03 -13.52 -5.37
C VAL A 48 13.62 -13.38 -5.91
N GLU A 49 13.52 -12.93 -7.15
CA GLU A 49 12.26 -12.78 -7.86
C GLU A 49 12.24 -13.72 -9.07
N TYR A 50 11.12 -14.39 -9.27
CA TYR A 50 10.86 -15.18 -10.45
C TYR A 50 9.62 -14.64 -11.15
N THR A 51 9.77 -14.28 -12.42
CA THR A 51 8.66 -13.86 -13.28
C THR A 51 8.46 -14.89 -14.38
N THR A 52 7.22 -15.31 -14.61
CA THR A 52 6.87 -16.23 -15.69
C THR A 52 7.19 -15.61 -17.06
N LYS A 53 7.33 -16.48 -18.10
CA LYS A 53 7.69 -16.02 -19.45
C LYS A 53 6.66 -15.07 -20.08
N ASP A 54 5.41 -15.26 -19.76
CA ASP A 54 4.28 -14.42 -20.19
C ASP A 54 4.04 -13.20 -19.28
N GLU A 55 4.92 -13.00 -18.28
CA GLU A 55 4.87 -11.93 -17.29
C GLU A 55 3.57 -11.90 -16.46
N SER A 56 2.73 -12.92 -16.58
CA SER A 56 1.44 -12.99 -15.88
C SER A 56 1.57 -13.25 -14.39
N THR A 57 2.72 -13.72 -13.92
CA THR A 57 2.93 -14.10 -12.51
C THR A 57 4.33 -13.75 -12.05
N THR A 58 4.44 -13.07 -10.92
CA THR A 58 5.71 -12.80 -10.23
C THR A 58 5.65 -13.33 -8.80
N LEU A 59 6.69 -14.08 -8.44
CA LEU A 59 6.94 -14.55 -7.07
C LEU A 59 8.24 -13.93 -6.57
N ARG A 60 8.23 -13.34 -5.38
CA ARG A 60 9.42 -12.77 -4.74
C ARG A 60 9.57 -13.34 -3.35
N PHE A 61 10.77 -13.79 -3.05
CA PHE A 61 11.21 -14.11 -1.70
C PHE A 61 12.26 -13.09 -1.27
N GLN A 62 12.05 -12.47 -0.10
CA GLN A 62 13.01 -11.54 0.49
C GLN A 62 13.50 -12.10 1.83
N PHE A 63 14.79 -11.91 2.10
CA PHE A 63 15.43 -12.23 3.35
C PHE A 63 16.37 -11.10 3.74
N GLY A 64 16.28 -10.64 4.98
CA GLY A 64 17.11 -9.54 5.43
C GLY A 64 17.16 -9.41 6.95
N THR A 65 17.76 -8.32 7.42
CA THR A 65 17.82 -8.00 8.84
C THR A 65 16.48 -7.43 9.29
N SER A 66 16.01 -7.87 10.46
CA SER A 66 14.78 -7.35 11.06
C SER A 66 14.92 -5.84 11.33
N PRO A 67 13.87 -5.03 11.04
CA PRO A 67 13.85 -3.60 11.36
C PRO A 67 13.84 -3.32 12.86
N PHE A 68 13.53 -4.31 13.68
CA PHE A 68 13.48 -4.22 15.15
C PHE A 68 14.82 -4.43 15.84
N GLY A 69 15.94 -4.21 15.17
CA GLY A 69 17.29 -4.32 15.72
C GLY A 69 17.98 -2.96 15.83
N GLU A 70 18.78 -2.74 16.87
CA GLU A 70 19.51 -1.48 17.10
C GLU A 70 20.41 -1.06 15.94
N TRP A 71 20.93 -2.03 15.15
CA TRP A 71 21.80 -1.78 14.00
C TRP A 71 21.61 -2.82 12.89
N PRO A 72 21.38 -2.42 11.64
CA PRO A 72 21.08 -3.36 10.55
C PRO A 72 22.14 -4.41 10.29
N PHE A 73 23.43 -4.12 10.58
CA PHE A 73 24.54 -5.06 10.37
C PHE A 73 24.98 -5.83 11.62
N ARG A 74 24.40 -5.55 12.78
CA ARG A 74 24.68 -6.25 14.03
C ARG A 74 23.48 -7.04 14.57
N SER A 75 22.34 -6.90 13.95
CA SER A 75 21.16 -7.66 14.32
C SER A 75 21.34 -9.12 13.95
N ASN A 76 21.15 -10.00 14.90
CA ASN A 76 21.04 -11.45 14.70
C ASN A 76 19.57 -11.86 14.50
N ARG A 77 18.70 -10.92 14.12
CA ARG A 77 17.27 -11.10 13.88
C ARG A 77 17.00 -10.86 12.41
N PHE A 78 16.09 -11.63 11.89
CA PHE A 78 15.85 -11.69 10.46
C PHE A 78 14.40 -11.37 10.13
N VAL A 79 14.19 -10.96 8.88
CA VAL A 79 12.90 -10.83 8.25
C VAL A 79 12.83 -11.77 7.06
N TYR A 80 11.68 -12.40 6.91
CA TYR A 80 11.35 -13.29 5.80
C TYR A 80 10.08 -12.78 5.15
N SER A 81 10.09 -12.63 3.84
CA SER A 81 8.94 -12.15 3.08
C SER A 81 8.71 -13.04 1.88
N LEU A 82 7.45 -13.41 1.68
CA LEU A 82 6.97 -14.02 0.46
C LEU A 82 5.94 -13.08 -0.16
N TYR A 83 6.11 -12.78 -1.44
CA TYR A 83 5.24 -11.91 -2.20
C TYR A 83 4.85 -12.59 -3.51
N TRP A 84 3.59 -12.49 -3.86
CA TRP A 84 3.04 -12.98 -5.11
C TRP A 84 2.12 -11.95 -5.73
N THR A 85 2.32 -11.69 -7.02
CA THR A 85 1.41 -10.90 -7.83
C THR A 85 1.15 -11.61 -9.14
N GLY A 86 -0.01 -11.35 -9.73
CA GLY A 86 -0.38 -11.94 -11.01
C GLY A 86 -1.52 -11.21 -11.71
N GLU A 87 -1.68 -11.52 -12.99
CA GLU A 87 -2.78 -11.05 -13.82
C GLU A 87 -3.43 -12.24 -14.52
N TYR A 88 -4.68 -12.52 -14.19
CA TYR A 88 -5.43 -13.70 -14.67
C TYR A 88 -6.76 -13.28 -15.27
N GLY A 89 -6.71 -12.68 -16.47
CA GLY A 89 -7.88 -12.15 -17.15
C GLY A 89 -8.52 -10.99 -16.40
N CYS A 90 -9.66 -11.21 -15.75
CA CYS A 90 -10.32 -10.16 -14.96
C CYS A 90 -9.90 -10.10 -13.50
N PHE A 91 -8.95 -10.91 -13.07
CA PHE A 91 -8.49 -10.99 -11.68
C PHE A 91 -7.00 -10.74 -11.56
N ALA A 92 -6.61 -9.81 -10.69
CA ALA A 92 -5.22 -9.49 -10.39
C ALA A 92 -4.98 -9.49 -8.87
N PRO A 93 -4.41 -10.58 -8.32
CA PRO A 93 -4.00 -10.65 -6.92
C PRO A 93 -2.64 -9.98 -6.72
N ILE A 94 -2.46 -9.45 -5.51
CA ILE A 94 -1.20 -8.98 -4.97
C ILE A 94 -1.14 -9.36 -3.49
N TRP A 95 -0.45 -10.46 -3.15
CA TRP A 95 -0.45 -11.04 -1.82
C TRP A 95 0.93 -11.08 -1.22
N SER A 96 1.01 -10.92 0.09
CA SER A 96 2.26 -11.09 0.82
C SER A 96 2.08 -11.71 2.19
N ALA A 97 3.13 -12.38 2.65
CA ALA A 97 3.27 -12.86 4.01
C ALA A 97 4.67 -12.48 4.51
N ASN A 98 4.72 -11.68 5.55
CA ASN A 98 5.95 -11.13 6.11
C ASN A 98 6.07 -11.54 7.57
N PHE A 99 7.23 -12.05 7.95
CA PHE A 99 7.55 -12.49 9.30
C PHE A 99 8.84 -11.82 9.75
N MET A 100 8.80 -11.12 10.87
CA MET A 100 9.92 -10.35 11.42
C MET A 100 10.24 -10.82 12.82
N GLU A 101 11.47 -11.22 13.09
CA GLU A 101 11.92 -11.58 14.42
C GLU A 101 11.95 -10.36 15.34
N LEU A 102 11.32 -10.48 16.52
CA LEU A 102 11.27 -9.45 17.54
C LEU A 102 12.44 -9.58 18.53
N GLU A 103 12.53 -8.64 19.49
CA GLU A 103 13.59 -8.63 20.50
C GLU A 103 13.59 -9.87 21.37
N GLU A 104 12.43 -10.36 21.75
CA GLU A 104 12.33 -11.58 22.52
C GLU A 104 12.56 -12.80 21.63
N LYS A 105 13.46 -13.65 22.07
CA LYS A 105 13.85 -14.84 21.31
C LYS A 105 12.64 -15.74 21.02
N GLY A 106 12.42 -16.03 19.76
CA GLY A 106 11.34 -16.90 19.30
C GLY A 106 9.99 -16.20 19.13
N GLN A 107 9.94 -14.87 19.28
CA GLN A 107 8.76 -14.09 18.92
C GLN A 107 8.90 -13.51 17.53
N PHE A 108 7.76 -13.46 16.84
CA PHE A 108 7.64 -12.92 15.49
C PHE A 108 6.49 -11.93 15.41
N ALA A 109 6.72 -10.81 14.75
CA ALA A 109 5.64 -10.03 14.19
C ALA A 109 5.33 -10.56 12.78
N SER A 110 4.07 -10.69 12.44
CA SER A 110 3.62 -11.08 11.11
C SER A 110 2.73 -10.02 10.48
N ILE A 111 2.89 -9.84 9.18
CA ILE A 111 1.99 -9.04 8.34
C ILE A 111 1.57 -9.90 7.17
N ILE A 112 0.29 -10.22 7.09
CA ILE A 112 -0.29 -10.87 5.91
C ILE A 112 -1.19 -9.86 5.22
N ALA A 113 -0.95 -9.63 3.94
CA ALA A 113 -1.72 -8.72 3.12
C ALA A 113 -2.21 -9.41 1.85
N LEU A 114 -3.48 -9.21 1.52
CA LEU A 114 -4.18 -9.83 0.40
C LEU A 114 -4.91 -8.75 -0.38
N GLY A 115 -4.26 -8.20 -1.40
CA GLY A 115 -4.85 -7.27 -2.35
C GLY A 115 -5.45 -8.02 -3.53
N ASN A 116 -6.66 -7.65 -3.95
CA ASN A 116 -7.35 -8.27 -5.07
C ASN A 116 -7.99 -7.19 -5.93
N ALA A 117 -7.70 -7.17 -7.22
CA ALA A 117 -8.37 -6.33 -8.19
C ALA A 117 -9.19 -7.18 -9.16
N PHE A 118 -10.39 -6.70 -9.50
CA PHE A 118 -11.31 -7.32 -10.44
C PHE A 118 -11.65 -6.32 -11.54
N TYR A 119 -11.23 -6.60 -12.77
CA TYR A 119 -11.48 -5.77 -13.94
C TYR A 119 -12.80 -6.17 -14.62
N LEU A 120 -13.78 -5.29 -14.59
CA LEU A 120 -15.15 -5.54 -15.03
C LEU A 120 -15.56 -4.51 -16.12
N GLY A 121 -14.87 -4.53 -17.25
CA GLY A 121 -15.04 -3.55 -18.32
C GLY A 121 -14.52 -2.17 -17.90
N ASP A 122 -15.41 -1.16 -17.86
CA ASP A 122 -15.06 0.20 -17.41
C ASP A 122 -14.92 0.32 -15.89
N PHE A 123 -15.21 -0.74 -15.14
CA PHE A 123 -15.13 -0.77 -13.68
C PHE A 123 -13.94 -1.61 -13.21
N THR A 124 -13.31 -1.17 -12.13
CA THR A 124 -12.34 -1.96 -11.36
C THR A 124 -12.77 -1.98 -9.90
N LEU A 125 -12.95 -3.17 -9.35
CA LEU A 125 -13.19 -3.38 -7.93
C LEU A 125 -11.88 -3.85 -7.29
N GLU A 126 -11.41 -3.12 -6.29
CA GLU A 126 -10.26 -3.48 -5.48
C GLU A 126 -10.69 -3.76 -4.06
N VAL A 127 -10.14 -4.83 -3.49
CA VAL A 127 -10.40 -5.24 -2.12
C VAL A 127 -9.09 -5.65 -1.47
N ASP A 128 -8.74 -4.94 -0.42
CA ASP A 128 -7.54 -5.18 0.37
C ASP A 128 -7.89 -5.69 1.77
N TYR A 129 -7.16 -6.67 2.21
CA TYR A 129 -7.18 -7.15 3.58
C TYR A 129 -5.75 -7.23 4.11
N MET A 130 -5.56 -6.75 5.32
CA MET A 130 -4.30 -6.90 6.05
C MET A 130 -4.57 -7.41 7.46
N ASN A 131 -3.72 -8.32 7.90
CA ASN A 131 -3.66 -8.79 9.28
C ASN A 131 -2.25 -8.57 9.83
N ARG A 132 -2.16 -8.03 11.06
CA ARG A 132 -0.92 -7.88 11.81
C ARG A 132 -1.04 -8.61 13.14
N ALA A 133 -0.03 -9.40 13.49
CA ALA A 133 -0.02 -10.14 14.72
C ALA A 133 1.39 -10.34 15.29
N THR A 134 1.51 -10.39 16.64
CA THR A 134 2.74 -10.77 17.34
C THR A 134 2.62 -12.15 17.99
N SER A 135 1.46 -12.78 17.92
CA SER A 135 1.18 -14.08 18.55
C SER A 135 0.41 -14.98 17.61
N VAL A 136 0.87 -16.23 17.51
CA VAL A 136 0.18 -17.28 16.73
C VAL A 136 -1.22 -17.59 17.30
N LYS A 137 -1.42 -17.42 18.60
CA LYS A 137 -2.71 -17.72 19.26
C LYS A 137 -3.83 -16.77 18.85
N ASN A 138 -3.49 -15.52 18.54
CA ASN A 138 -4.44 -14.47 18.19
C ASN A 138 -4.23 -13.96 16.76
N PHE A 139 -3.70 -14.80 15.90
CA PHE A 139 -3.22 -14.43 14.57
C PHE A 139 -4.22 -13.61 13.75
N PHE A 140 -5.50 -13.98 13.72
CA PHE A 140 -6.50 -13.29 12.91
C PHE A 140 -7.26 -12.16 13.61
N ASN A 141 -7.08 -11.98 14.92
CA ASN A 141 -7.91 -11.08 15.71
C ASN A 141 -7.13 -9.96 16.41
N GLN A 142 -5.82 -9.87 16.18
CA GLN A 142 -5.02 -8.90 16.91
C GLN A 142 -5.20 -7.50 16.31
N GLU A 143 -4.84 -7.35 15.07
CA GLU A 143 -5.05 -6.12 14.32
C GLU A 143 -5.34 -6.46 12.87
N PHE A 144 -6.31 -5.80 12.28
CA PHE A 144 -6.58 -5.99 10.86
C PHE A 144 -7.15 -4.71 10.22
N SER A 145 -6.95 -4.61 8.92
CA SER A 145 -7.56 -3.61 8.07
C SER A 145 -8.26 -4.30 6.91
N VAL A 146 -9.40 -3.77 6.52
CA VAL A 146 -10.08 -4.13 5.29
C VAL A 146 -10.49 -2.85 4.56
N GLY A 147 -10.21 -2.78 3.27
CA GLY A 147 -10.58 -1.68 2.40
C GLY A 147 -11.17 -2.17 1.10
N ALA A 148 -12.04 -1.37 0.51
CA ALA A 148 -12.55 -1.63 -0.83
C ALA A 148 -12.71 -0.32 -1.61
N GLN A 149 -12.40 -0.38 -2.90
CA GLN A 149 -12.56 0.72 -3.84
C GLN A 149 -13.22 0.23 -5.12
N LEU A 150 -14.23 0.95 -5.56
CA LEU A 150 -14.81 0.77 -6.89
C LEU A 150 -14.43 1.98 -7.74
N LEU A 151 -13.70 1.72 -8.81
CA LEU A 151 -13.27 2.69 -9.80
C LEU A 151 -14.12 2.55 -11.05
N TYR A 152 -14.47 3.66 -11.66
CA TYR A 152 -15.08 3.75 -12.98
C TYR A 152 -14.23 4.63 -13.88
N ASN A 153 -13.79 4.10 -15.01
CA ASN A 153 -13.00 4.84 -15.99
C ASN A 153 -13.79 5.01 -17.29
N HIS A 154 -14.05 6.26 -17.68
CA HIS A 154 -14.75 6.56 -18.92
C HIS A 154 -13.79 7.22 -19.93
N LYS A 155 -13.42 6.45 -20.97
CA LYS A 155 -12.64 6.92 -22.14
C LYS A 155 -11.34 7.67 -21.75
N ASP A 156 -10.71 7.28 -20.66
CA ASP A 156 -9.50 7.93 -20.12
C ASP A 156 -9.63 9.43 -19.85
N LYS A 157 -10.86 9.94 -19.79
CA LYS A 157 -11.18 11.36 -19.54
C LYS A 157 -11.76 11.62 -18.17
N VAL A 158 -12.56 10.69 -17.69
CA VAL A 158 -13.21 10.79 -16.38
C VAL A 158 -12.95 9.51 -15.63
N GLU A 159 -12.48 9.65 -14.42
CA GLU A 159 -12.30 8.56 -13.47
C GLU A 159 -13.09 8.92 -12.22
N ALA A 160 -14.04 8.09 -11.86
CA ALA A 160 -14.83 8.25 -10.64
C ALA A 160 -14.55 7.08 -9.71
N PHE A 161 -14.57 7.32 -8.40
CA PHE A 161 -14.36 6.27 -7.43
C PHE A 161 -15.23 6.45 -6.18
N VAL A 162 -15.52 5.32 -5.54
CA VAL A 162 -16.04 5.23 -4.19
C VAL A 162 -15.12 4.31 -3.41
N LYS A 163 -14.70 4.73 -2.22
CA LYS A 163 -13.75 4.01 -1.38
C LYS A 163 -14.22 4.00 0.06
N GLY A 164 -13.97 2.91 0.75
CA GLY A 164 -14.21 2.81 2.19
C GLY A 164 -13.35 1.74 2.83
N GLY A 165 -13.14 1.85 4.12
CA GLY A 165 -12.37 0.88 4.86
C GLY A 165 -12.66 0.88 6.36
N TYR A 166 -12.17 -0.17 6.99
CA TYR A 166 -12.31 -0.39 8.42
C TYR A 166 -11.02 -0.97 8.99
N ASP A 167 -10.54 -0.38 10.07
CA ASP A 167 -9.40 -0.84 10.85
C ASP A 167 -9.83 -1.27 12.25
N HIS A 168 -9.33 -2.42 12.66
CA HIS A 168 -9.38 -2.87 14.03
C HIS A 168 -7.98 -2.81 14.64
N TYR A 169 -7.83 -2.01 15.68
CA TYR A 169 -6.58 -1.83 16.42
C TYR A 169 -6.80 -2.18 17.89
N ASN A 170 -5.94 -2.98 18.47
CA ASN A 170 -6.09 -3.44 19.86
C ASN A 170 -5.10 -2.78 20.84
N GLY A 171 -4.37 -1.76 20.39
CA GLY A 171 -3.41 -1.03 21.22
C GLY A 171 -2.05 -1.70 21.36
N SER A 172 -1.80 -2.79 20.62
CA SER A 172 -0.45 -3.34 20.57
C SER A 172 0.40 -2.50 19.61
N ASP A 173 1.33 -1.74 20.15
CA ASP A 173 2.30 -1.03 19.31
C ASP A 173 3.39 -2.00 18.84
N ILE A 174 3.02 -2.88 17.91
CA ILE A 174 3.90 -3.91 17.35
C ILE A 174 5.09 -3.27 16.64
N PHE A 175 4.93 -2.07 16.13
CA PHE A 175 5.91 -1.41 15.29
C PHE A 175 6.52 -0.17 15.92
N GLY A 176 6.33 0.05 17.25
CA GLY A 176 7.14 0.90 18.12
C GLY A 176 7.69 2.20 17.58
N TYR A 177 6.98 2.87 16.68
CA TYR A 177 7.40 4.18 16.21
C TYR A 177 6.91 5.23 17.21
N GLU A 178 7.57 5.30 18.36
CA GLU A 178 7.29 6.32 19.37
C GLU A 178 7.58 7.75 18.89
N ASP A 179 8.38 7.93 17.84
CA ASP A 179 8.89 9.25 17.47
C ASP A 179 8.51 9.78 16.08
N ASP A 180 7.88 9.02 15.19
CA ASP A 180 7.52 9.50 13.86
C ASP A 180 6.11 10.08 13.79
N THR A 181 5.88 11.13 14.55
CA THR A 181 4.67 11.99 14.49
C THR A 181 4.49 12.76 13.18
N TRP A 182 5.40 12.60 12.22
CA TRP A 182 5.44 13.40 11.00
C TRP A 182 4.42 13.02 9.92
N PHE A 183 3.92 11.78 9.93
CA PHE A 183 3.05 11.28 8.85
C PHE A 183 1.71 10.70 9.30
N ILE A 184 1.43 10.65 10.58
CA ILE A 184 0.19 10.06 11.07
C ILE A 184 -0.63 11.15 11.73
N PRO A 185 -1.61 11.73 11.04
CA PRO A 185 -2.55 12.65 11.67
C PRO A 185 -3.41 11.97 12.73
N PHE A 186 -3.27 10.65 12.92
CA PHE A 186 -4.11 9.85 13.80
C PHE A 186 -3.27 8.84 14.57
N ASP A 187 -3.13 9.07 15.86
CA ASP A 187 -2.74 8.02 16.78
C ASP A 187 -3.93 7.07 16.94
N ASN A 188 -3.83 5.89 16.33
CA ASN A 188 -4.88 4.87 16.38
C ASN A 188 -5.16 4.36 17.80
N SER A 189 -4.30 4.64 18.77
CA SER A 189 -4.56 4.33 20.18
C SER A 189 -5.85 5.02 20.68
N PHE A 190 -6.23 6.12 20.07
CA PHE A 190 -7.47 6.85 20.40
C PHE A 190 -8.69 6.41 19.59
N CYS A 191 -8.51 5.62 18.52
CA CYS A 191 -9.61 5.15 17.69
C CYS A 191 -9.44 3.66 17.35
N PRO A 192 -9.69 2.75 18.30
CA PRO A 192 -9.48 1.30 18.11
C PRO A 192 -10.37 0.68 17.03
N ARG A 193 -11.38 1.42 16.57
CA ARG A 193 -12.28 1.06 15.46
C ARG A 193 -12.40 2.23 14.52
N TYR A 194 -11.41 2.39 13.68
CA TYR A 194 -11.40 3.44 12.67
C TYR A 194 -12.14 2.97 11.42
N TRP A 195 -12.96 3.83 10.84
CA TRP A 195 -13.54 3.61 9.52
C TRP A 195 -13.66 4.91 8.75
N TYR A 196 -13.59 4.79 7.45
CA TYR A 196 -13.72 5.90 6.53
C TYR A 196 -14.55 5.50 5.32
N VAL A 197 -15.17 6.48 4.68
CA VAL A 197 -15.89 6.34 3.42
C VAL A 197 -15.85 7.64 2.66
N GLY A 198 -15.77 7.55 1.36
CA GLY A 198 -15.81 8.72 0.50
C GLY A 198 -15.74 8.34 -0.97
N GLY A 199 -15.56 9.35 -1.79
CA GLY A 199 -15.43 9.17 -3.21
C GLY A 199 -15.08 10.47 -3.90
N GLY A 200 -14.76 10.37 -5.17
CA GLY A 200 -14.34 11.52 -5.95
C GLY A 200 -14.40 11.29 -7.43
N VAL A 201 -14.04 12.35 -8.12
CA VAL A 201 -13.95 12.37 -9.58
C VAL A 201 -12.65 13.02 -9.98
N HIS A 202 -11.95 12.39 -10.89
CA HIS A 202 -10.81 12.92 -11.62
C HIS A 202 -11.22 13.23 -13.06
N TYR A 203 -10.86 14.40 -13.54
CA TYR A 203 -11.09 14.81 -14.91
C TYR A 203 -9.77 15.17 -15.60
N PHE A 204 -9.53 14.60 -16.76
CA PHE A 204 -8.32 14.79 -17.57
C PHE A 204 -8.67 15.62 -18.82
N PRO A 205 -8.52 16.96 -18.77
CA PRO A 205 -8.98 17.86 -19.84
C PRO A 205 -8.12 17.81 -21.11
N LEU A 206 -6.85 17.38 -21.00
CA LEU A 206 -5.97 17.33 -22.14
C LEU A 206 -6.37 16.19 -23.10
N ARG A 207 -6.32 16.46 -24.39
CA ARG A 207 -6.91 15.58 -25.41
C ARG A 207 -6.17 14.25 -25.53
N ASP A 208 -4.85 14.29 -25.44
CA ASP A 208 -3.98 13.17 -25.76
C ASP A 208 -3.03 12.81 -24.60
N SER A 209 -3.27 13.35 -23.41
CA SER A 209 -2.48 12.99 -22.21
C SER A 209 -3.28 13.11 -20.92
N ARG A 210 -2.82 12.43 -19.88
CA ARG A 210 -3.32 12.52 -18.51
C ARG A 210 -2.47 13.45 -17.65
N ASP A 211 -1.63 14.29 -18.25
CA ASP A 211 -0.69 15.14 -17.51
C ASP A 211 -1.37 16.20 -16.64
N LEU A 212 -2.55 16.68 -17.05
CA LEU A 212 -3.36 17.57 -16.24
C LEU A 212 -4.56 16.81 -15.67
N ARG A 213 -4.66 16.74 -14.37
CA ARG A 213 -5.77 16.17 -13.62
C ARG A 213 -6.44 17.23 -12.77
N LEU A 214 -7.73 17.42 -12.96
CA LEU A 214 -8.60 18.15 -12.05
C LEU A 214 -9.31 17.14 -11.16
N HIS A 215 -9.42 17.41 -9.86
CA HIS A 215 -10.06 16.46 -8.95
C HIS A 215 -10.96 17.13 -7.92
N ALA A 216 -12.00 16.39 -7.53
CA ALA A 216 -12.89 16.70 -6.43
C ALA A 216 -13.13 15.43 -5.63
N VAL A 217 -12.85 15.45 -4.33
CA VAL A 217 -12.98 14.32 -3.41
C VAL A 217 -13.73 14.76 -2.17
N ALA A 218 -14.69 13.96 -1.74
CA ALA A 218 -15.38 14.10 -0.46
C ALA A 218 -15.10 12.85 0.40
N ALA A 219 -14.73 13.05 1.65
CA ALA A 219 -14.38 11.99 2.57
C ALA A 219 -14.95 12.24 3.95
N TYR A 220 -15.36 11.17 4.61
CA TYR A 220 -15.76 11.15 6.01
C TYR A 220 -14.99 10.06 6.74
N ASN A 221 -14.56 10.34 7.97
CA ASN A 221 -14.06 9.32 8.89
C ASN A 221 -14.64 9.51 10.29
N ASN A 222 -14.71 8.41 11.04
CA ASN A 222 -15.33 8.43 12.36
C ASN A 222 -14.45 9.04 13.45
N PHE A 223 -13.18 9.27 13.20
CA PHE A 223 -12.29 9.94 14.14
C PHE A 223 -12.52 11.47 14.11
N ALA A 224 -12.39 12.08 12.94
CA ALA A 224 -12.63 13.53 12.78
C ALA A 224 -14.11 13.90 12.92
N LYS A 225 -15.03 12.93 12.69
CA LYS A 225 -16.49 13.14 12.72
C LYS A 225 -16.95 14.30 11.83
N SER A 226 -16.22 14.54 10.76
CA SER A 226 -16.46 15.63 9.82
C SER A 226 -16.31 15.17 8.38
N VAL A 227 -16.99 15.83 7.47
CA VAL A 227 -16.77 15.65 6.04
C VAL A 227 -15.67 16.62 5.60
N SER A 228 -14.65 16.08 4.94
CA SER A 228 -13.65 16.86 4.23
C SER A 228 -13.98 16.89 2.75
N ILE A 229 -13.74 18.04 2.11
CA ILE A 229 -13.86 18.20 0.66
C ILE A 229 -12.54 18.77 0.16
N THR A 230 -11.92 18.03 -0.79
CA THR A 230 -10.68 18.46 -1.44
C THR A 230 -10.97 18.76 -2.91
N LEU A 231 -10.56 19.92 -3.36
CA LEU A 231 -10.58 20.32 -4.77
C LEU A 231 -9.16 20.69 -5.18
N GLY A 232 -8.73 20.22 -6.33
CA GLY A 232 -7.38 20.52 -6.77
C GLY A 232 -7.11 20.24 -8.24
N ALA A 233 -5.90 20.60 -8.63
CA ALA A 233 -5.35 20.32 -9.95
C ALA A 233 -3.91 19.84 -9.80
N THR A 234 -3.57 18.75 -10.49
CA THR A 234 -2.21 18.20 -10.55
C THR A 234 -1.75 18.23 -12.00
N TYR A 235 -0.55 18.77 -12.23
CA TYR A 235 0.05 18.77 -13.55
C TYR A 235 1.41 18.08 -13.52
N HIS A 236 1.56 17.04 -14.35
CA HIS A 236 2.81 16.34 -14.56
C HIS A 236 3.52 16.89 -15.79
N PHE A 237 4.75 17.35 -15.65
CA PHE A 237 5.55 17.82 -16.77
C PHE A 237 6.91 17.11 -16.79
N ASN A 238 7.34 16.78 -18.01
CA ASN A 238 8.62 16.11 -18.23
C ASN A 238 9.68 17.14 -18.60
N LEU A 239 10.49 17.55 -17.62
CA LEU A 239 11.58 18.52 -17.79
C LEU A 239 12.59 18.10 -18.85
N THR A 240 12.91 16.81 -18.94
CA THR A 240 13.91 16.28 -19.89
C THR A 240 13.45 16.47 -21.33
N GLN A 241 12.19 16.20 -21.64
CA GLN A 241 11.65 16.41 -22.97
C GLN A 241 11.57 17.90 -23.33
N THR A 242 11.23 18.75 -22.39
CA THR A 242 11.16 20.20 -22.60
C THR A 242 12.54 20.80 -22.89
N ILE A 243 13.57 20.37 -22.16
CA ILE A 243 14.96 20.83 -22.38
C ILE A 243 15.48 20.35 -23.74
N LEU A 244 15.19 19.11 -24.14
CA LEU A 244 15.64 18.57 -25.42
C LEU A 244 14.94 19.21 -26.63
N LYS A 245 13.67 19.58 -26.51
CA LYS A 245 12.95 20.32 -27.58
C LYS A 245 13.50 21.73 -27.82
N ASN A 246 13.96 22.40 -26.78
CA ASN A 246 14.51 23.76 -26.89
C ASN A 246 15.98 23.81 -27.33
N ARG A 247 16.63 22.66 -27.57
CA ARG A 247 17.99 22.55 -28.11
C ARG A 247 18.04 22.28 -29.62
N LYS A 248 16.91 22.20 -30.30
CA LYS A 248 16.80 22.14 -31.77
C LYS A 248 16.42 23.51 -32.31
#